data_1d2f8ff0a229fbe14a4f1f3284a5474a
#
_entry.id   1d2f8ff0a229fbe14a4f1f3284a5474a
#
_cell.length_a   1.000
_cell.length_b   1.000
_cell.length_c   1.000
_cell.angle_alpha   90.00
_cell.angle_beta   90.00
_cell.angle_gamma   90.00
#
_symmetry.space_group_name_H-M   'P 1'
#
loop_
_entity.id
_entity.type
_entity.pdbx_description
1 polymer ?
#
loop_
_entity_poly.entity_id
_entity_poly.type
_entity_poly.pdbx_seq_one_letter_code
_entity_poly.pdbx_strand_id
1 'polypeptide(L)'
;MNYNLPELPYIGVDIGGSHITAAHVSAADLKVIKSSLIRERVASMEGADVIIKSWVDALMPLIQNQGEETTYVGIAMPGPFDYEKGISLMKGTKKYDSLYGLNVLEILAEKLNIPASHILFRNDAESFLHGELASGAVAGEKRALGITLGTGLGSASNCQGKTVDSDRAFIPFKDSIAEEYISTRWFSKRFKELTGEDIKNVESLLASDKQEIKDQIFEEFGQNLAAFLNDFIDEEQPEVIVIGGNIAKAWDYFIPGVRQHLKDKQVVLKQSVMWEDAALVGAAYSWQQS
;
A
#
# COMPACT_ATOMS: atom_id res chain seq x y z
N MET A 1 -8.32 -3.07 -27.18
CA MET A 1 -9.78 -3.32 -27.29
C MET A 1 -10.46 -2.33 -26.35
N ASN A 2 -11.29 -1.40 -26.85
CA ASN A 2 -12.06 -0.53 -25.96
C ASN A 2 -13.18 -1.38 -25.35
N TYR A 3 -12.96 -1.89 -24.16
CA TYR A 3 -14.06 -2.37 -23.35
C TYR A 3 -14.90 -1.15 -22.98
N ASN A 4 -16.18 -1.13 -23.33
CA ASN A 4 -17.14 -0.22 -22.71
C ASN A 4 -17.25 -0.67 -21.24
N LEU A 5 -16.34 -0.13 -20.39
CA LEU A 5 -16.40 -0.42 -18.96
C LEU A 5 -17.71 0.16 -18.40
N PRO A 6 -18.39 -0.58 -17.52
CA PRO A 6 -19.70 -0.16 -17.02
C PRO A 6 -19.57 1.17 -16.26
N GLU A 7 -20.61 2.02 -16.35
CA GLU A 7 -20.77 3.21 -15.50
C GLU A 7 -20.93 2.87 -14.00
N LEU A 8 -20.99 1.57 -13.70
CA LEU A 8 -21.15 1.02 -12.36
C LEU A 8 -19.86 1.16 -11.54
N PRO A 9 -19.97 1.31 -10.22
CA PRO A 9 -18.81 1.39 -9.37
C PRO A 9 -18.02 0.06 -9.40
N TYR A 10 -16.69 0.15 -9.28
CA TYR A 10 -15.81 -0.99 -9.08
C TYR A 10 -15.73 -1.33 -7.60
N ILE A 11 -15.39 -2.57 -7.27
CA ILE A 11 -15.01 -2.94 -5.90
C ILE A 11 -13.49 -2.83 -5.79
N GLY A 12 -13.02 -1.92 -4.94
CA GLY A 12 -11.62 -1.83 -4.53
C GLY A 12 -11.41 -2.57 -3.22
N VAL A 13 -10.34 -3.36 -3.16
CA VAL A 13 -9.99 -4.20 -2.00
C VAL A 13 -8.53 -3.98 -1.63
N ASP A 14 -8.27 -3.84 -0.32
CA ASP A 14 -6.93 -3.82 0.26
C ASP A 14 -6.81 -4.96 1.27
N ILE A 15 -5.97 -5.95 0.97
CA ILE A 15 -5.69 -7.10 1.82
C ILE A 15 -4.35 -6.87 2.52
N GLY A 16 -4.41 -6.40 3.76
CA GLY A 16 -3.23 -6.25 4.60
C GLY A 16 -2.93 -7.48 5.44
N GLY A 17 -1.86 -7.43 6.21
CA GLY A 17 -1.44 -8.58 7.04
C GLY A 17 -2.36 -8.93 8.22
N SER A 18 -3.39 -8.16 8.52
CA SER A 18 -4.31 -8.35 9.66
C SER A 18 -5.76 -7.95 9.38
N HIS A 19 -6.00 -7.28 8.29
CA HIS A 19 -7.34 -6.80 7.90
C HIS A 19 -7.51 -6.90 6.39
N ILE A 20 -8.77 -7.06 5.98
CA ILE A 20 -9.24 -6.77 4.64
C ILE A 20 -10.10 -5.50 4.73
N THR A 21 -9.90 -4.58 3.81
CA THR A 21 -10.75 -3.41 3.61
C THR A 21 -11.30 -3.47 2.20
N ALA A 22 -12.59 -3.28 2.03
CA ALA A 22 -13.24 -3.31 0.71
C ALA A 22 -14.33 -2.24 0.63
N ALA A 23 -14.52 -1.67 -0.54
CA ALA A 23 -15.58 -0.69 -0.78
C ALA A 23 -15.89 -0.57 -2.27
N HIS A 24 -17.07 -0.05 -2.59
CA HIS A 24 -17.33 0.47 -3.92
C HIS A 24 -16.52 1.74 -4.17
N VAL A 25 -15.94 1.83 -5.37
CA VAL A 25 -15.24 3.01 -5.88
C VAL A 25 -16.03 3.54 -7.07
N SER A 26 -16.44 4.79 -7.01
CA SER A 26 -17.18 5.47 -8.09
C SER A 26 -16.34 5.53 -9.37
N ALA A 27 -16.90 5.07 -10.48
CA ALA A 27 -16.25 5.17 -11.79
C ALA A 27 -16.16 6.61 -12.31
N ALA A 28 -17.03 7.51 -11.83
CA ALA A 28 -17.12 8.88 -12.31
C ALA A 28 -16.05 9.81 -11.73
N ASP A 29 -15.74 9.70 -10.43
CA ASP A 29 -14.82 10.60 -9.73
C ASP A 29 -13.71 9.89 -8.96
N LEU A 30 -13.63 8.57 -9.08
CA LEU A 30 -12.60 7.71 -8.49
C LEU A 30 -12.48 7.90 -6.97
N LYS A 31 -13.63 7.95 -6.29
CA LYS A 31 -13.71 8.06 -4.84
C LYS A 31 -14.36 6.85 -4.21
N VAL A 32 -13.89 6.52 -3.03
CA VAL A 32 -14.50 5.48 -2.20
C VAL A 32 -15.89 5.91 -1.75
N ILE A 33 -16.91 5.08 -2.03
CA ILE A 33 -18.28 5.26 -1.54
C ILE A 33 -18.32 4.82 -0.08
N LYS A 34 -18.15 5.75 0.84
CA LYS A 34 -17.95 5.48 2.28
C LYS A 34 -19.06 4.67 2.92
N SER A 35 -20.30 4.75 2.44
CA SER A 35 -21.42 3.95 2.93
C SER A 35 -21.30 2.46 2.63
N SER A 36 -20.42 2.08 1.69
CA SER A 36 -20.15 0.67 1.34
C SER A 36 -18.90 0.11 2.00
N LEU A 37 -18.17 0.91 2.78
CA LEU A 37 -16.89 0.51 3.36
C LEU A 37 -17.07 -0.65 4.37
N ILE A 38 -16.38 -1.74 4.11
CA ILE A 38 -16.27 -2.91 4.98
C ILE A 38 -14.81 -3.02 5.41
N ARG A 39 -14.58 -3.23 6.70
CA ARG A 39 -13.26 -3.50 7.26
C ARG A 39 -13.35 -4.62 8.29
N GLU A 40 -12.72 -5.74 7.99
CA GLU A 40 -12.76 -6.95 8.80
C GLU A 40 -11.36 -7.45 9.14
N ARG A 41 -11.24 -8.17 10.26
CA ARG A 41 -9.98 -8.81 10.63
C ARG A 41 -9.76 -10.07 9.82
N VAL A 42 -8.51 -10.31 9.46
CA VAL A 42 -8.06 -11.54 8.80
C VAL A 42 -7.10 -12.29 9.71
N ALA A 43 -7.38 -13.55 9.94
CA ALA A 43 -6.50 -14.46 10.67
C ALA A 43 -5.42 -15.01 9.71
N SER A 44 -4.49 -14.16 9.27
CA SER A 44 -3.53 -14.43 8.19
C SER A 44 -2.52 -15.57 8.47
N MET A 45 -2.49 -16.10 9.70
CA MET A 45 -1.66 -17.25 10.10
C MET A 45 -2.44 -18.57 10.14
N GLU A 46 -3.75 -18.54 9.92
CA GLU A 46 -4.60 -19.71 9.88
C GLU A 46 -4.53 -20.47 8.54
N GLY A 47 -5.29 -21.56 8.44
CA GLY A 47 -5.39 -22.35 7.22
C GLY A 47 -6.04 -21.58 6.06
N ALA A 48 -5.73 -21.96 4.83
CA ALA A 48 -6.21 -21.32 3.61
C ALA A 48 -7.73 -21.13 3.58
N ASP A 49 -8.50 -22.14 4.00
CA ASP A 49 -9.97 -22.07 4.00
C ASP A 49 -10.51 -20.97 4.93
N VAL A 50 -9.88 -20.76 6.10
CA VAL A 50 -10.26 -19.72 7.06
C VAL A 50 -9.97 -18.34 6.47
N ILE A 51 -8.80 -18.18 5.88
CA ILE A 51 -8.37 -16.92 5.25
C ILE A 51 -9.32 -16.56 4.10
N ILE A 52 -9.48 -17.47 3.15
CA ILE A 52 -10.34 -17.27 1.97
C ILE A 52 -11.79 -17.00 2.40
N LYS A 53 -12.30 -17.75 3.38
CA LYS A 53 -13.65 -17.52 3.90
C LYS A 53 -13.81 -16.09 4.44
N SER A 54 -12.84 -15.57 5.18
CA SER A 54 -12.91 -14.21 5.71
C SER A 54 -12.94 -13.15 4.60
N TRP A 55 -12.23 -13.38 3.50
CA TRP A 55 -12.25 -12.49 2.34
C TRP A 55 -13.58 -12.56 1.60
N VAL A 56 -14.11 -13.75 1.39
CA VAL A 56 -15.43 -13.96 0.77
C VAL A 56 -16.54 -13.31 1.60
N ASP A 57 -16.53 -13.50 2.92
CA ASP A 57 -17.52 -12.90 3.83
C ASP A 57 -17.51 -11.35 3.75
N ALA A 58 -16.33 -10.73 3.57
CA ALA A 58 -16.20 -9.29 3.43
C ALA A 58 -16.65 -8.78 2.04
N LEU A 59 -16.46 -9.56 0.97
CA LEU A 59 -16.75 -9.12 -0.39
C LEU A 59 -18.19 -9.40 -0.82
N MET A 60 -18.77 -10.50 -0.34
CA MET A 60 -20.11 -10.94 -0.75
C MET A 60 -21.20 -9.87 -0.61
N PRO A 61 -21.29 -9.08 0.48
CA PRO A 61 -22.30 -8.03 0.59
C PRO A 61 -22.18 -6.94 -0.49
N LEU A 62 -20.95 -6.62 -0.94
CA LEU A 62 -20.72 -5.63 -1.99
C LEU A 62 -21.17 -6.16 -3.35
N ILE A 63 -20.89 -7.44 -3.64
CA ILE A 63 -21.27 -8.10 -4.90
C ILE A 63 -22.78 -8.25 -5.01
N GLN A 64 -23.44 -8.70 -3.94
CA GLN A 64 -24.90 -8.86 -3.92
C GLN A 64 -25.68 -7.56 -4.16
N ASN A 65 -25.12 -6.44 -3.69
CA ASN A 65 -25.73 -5.13 -3.91
C ASN A 65 -25.59 -4.62 -5.35
N GLN A 66 -24.62 -5.12 -6.12
CA GLN A 66 -24.33 -4.67 -7.47
C GLN A 66 -24.84 -5.63 -8.57
N GLY A 67 -24.86 -6.93 -8.29
CA GLY A 67 -25.16 -8.02 -9.24
C GLY A 67 -23.87 -8.67 -9.78
N GLU A 68 -23.88 -9.98 -9.84
CA GLU A 68 -22.70 -10.81 -10.13
C GLU A 68 -22.10 -10.56 -11.53
N GLU A 69 -22.95 -10.40 -12.55
CA GLU A 69 -22.51 -10.23 -13.95
C GLU A 69 -21.86 -8.87 -14.24
N THR A 70 -22.11 -7.87 -13.40
CA THR A 70 -21.65 -6.49 -13.59
C THR A 70 -20.57 -6.10 -12.61
N THR A 71 -20.13 -7.01 -11.73
CA THR A 71 -19.16 -6.75 -10.68
C THR A 71 -17.73 -6.94 -11.20
N TYR A 72 -16.89 -5.93 -10.98
CA TYR A 72 -15.45 -5.96 -11.23
C TYR A 72 -14.72 -5.66 -9.93
N VAL A 73 -13.77 -6.52 -9.55
CA VAL A 73 -13.05 -6.46 -8.28
C VAL A 73 -11.56 -6.24 -8.55
N GLY A 74 -11.00 -5.15 -8.04
CA GLY A 74 -9.56 -4.92 -8.00
C GLY A 74 -9.04 -5.18 -6.59
N ILE A 75 -7.99 -5.98 -6.44
CA ILE A 75 -7.44 -6.41 -5.15
C ILE A 75 -5.99 -5.97 -5.03
N ALA A 76 -5.72 -5.06 -4.11
CA ALA A 76 -4.38 -4.76 -3.61
C ALA A 76 -3.95 -5.84 -2.62
N MET A 77 -2.80 -6.46 -2.83
CA MET A 77 -2.30 -7.55 -2.00
C MET A 77 -0.78 -7.52 -1.89
N PRO A 78 -0.22 -7.76 -0.68
CA PRO A 78 1.23 -7.80 -0.52
C PRO A 78 1.84 -9.01 -1.24
N GLY A 79 3.09 -8.87 -1.64
CA GLY A 79 3.88 -9.94 -2.23
C GLY A 79 4.60 -10.83 -1.21
N PRO A 80 5.30 -11.88 -1.73
CA PRO A 80 5.41 -12.26 -3.14
C PRO A 80 4.14 -12.93 -3.69
N PHE A 81 3.71 -12.51 -4.88
CA PHE A 81 2.48 -12.98 -5.51
C PHE A 81 2.60 -12.89 -7.05
N ASP A 82 2.14 -13.87 -7.78
CA ASP A 82 1.99 -13.79 -9.24
C ASP A 82 0.67 -13.07 -9.53
N TYR A 83 0.73 -11.75 -9.68
CA TYR A 83 -0.44 -10.89 -9.80
C TYR A 83 -1.23 -11.13 -11.10
N GLU A 84 -0.55 -11.59 -12.16
CA GLU A 84 -1.19 -11.90 -13.45
C GLU A 84 -2.01 -13.19 -13.37
N LYS A 85 -1.46 -14.24 -12.72
CA LYS A 85 -2.12 -15.54 -12.59
C LYS A 85 -2.94 -15.70 -11.32
N GLY A 86 -2.82 -14.75 -10.37
CA GLY A 86 -3.50 -14.83 -9.08
C GLY A 86 -2.95 -15.93 -8.17
N ILE A 87 -1.66 -16.28 -8.27
CA ILE A 87 -1.04 -17.37 -7.49
C ILE A 87 -0.21 -16.82 -6.35
N SER A 88 -0.48 -17.25 -5.12
CA SER A 88 0.30 -16.88 -3.95
C SER A 88 1.68 -17.56 -3.96
N LEU A 89 2.73 -16.75 -3.82
CA LEU A 89 4.12 -17.20 -3.68
C LEU A 89 4.66 -16.95 -2.26
N MET A 90 3.78 -16.57 -1.33
CA MET A 90 4.13 -16.29 0.07
C MET A 90 4.51 -17.56 0.82
N LYS A 91 5.80 -17.71 1.13
CA LYS A 91 6.36 -18.85 1.88
C LYS A 91 7.39 -18.34 2.88
N GLY A 92 7.25 -18.74 4.15
CA GLY A 92 8.14 -18.32 5.23
C GLY A 92 7.92 -16.87 5.67
N THR A 93 6.84 -16.23 5.24
CA THR A 93 6.47 -14.86 5.57
C THR A 93 5.72 -14.74 6.91
N LYS A 94 5.37 -15.86 7.53
CA LYS A 94 4.49 -16.03 8.70
C LYS A 94 3.02 -15.70 8.42
N LYS A 95 2.73 -14.80 7.49
CA LYS A 95 1.36 -14.44 7.09
C LYS A 95 1.08 -15.04 5.73
N TYR A 96 -0.10 -15.62 5.58
CA TYR A 96 -0.55 -16.21 4.32
C TYR A 96 0.28 -17.39 3.80
N ASP A 97 1.15 -17.99 4.63
CA ASP A 97 1.96 -19.15 4.24
C ASP A 97 1.11 -20.33 3.76
N SER A 98 -0.10 -20.50 4.33
CA SER A 98 -1.04 -21.54 3.92
C SER A 98 -1.64 -21.35 2.52
N LEU A 99 -1.48 -20.18 1.92
CA LEU A 99 -1.91 -19.90 0.54
C LEU A 99 -0.82 -20.24 -0.49
N TYR A 100 0.39 -20.59 -0.07
CA TYR A 100 1.51 -20.85 -0.98
C TYR A 100 1.16 -21.86 -2.08
N GLY A 101 1.33 -21.44 -3.33
CA GLY A 101 1.05 -22.24 -4.52
C GLY A 101 -0.42 -22.36 -4.91
N LEU A 102 -1.35 -21.79 -4.13
CA LEU A 102 -2.77 -21.77 -4.49
C LEU A 102 -3.06 -20.70 -5.54
N ASN A 103 -3.92 -21.04 -6.49
CA ASN A 103 -4.52 -20.06 -7.40
C ASN A 103 -5.67 -19.36 -6.68
N VAL A 104 -5.36 -18.25 -6.02
CA VAL A 104 -6.32 -17.46 -5.23
C VAL A 104 -7.39 -16.83 -6.13
N LEU A 105 -7.03 -16.46 -7.37
CA LEU A 105 -7.95 -15.91 -8.36
C LEU A 105 -9.10 -16.87 -8.65
N GLU A 106 -8.78 -18.11 -9.01
CA GLU A 106 -9.80 -19.12 -9.34
C GLU A 106 -10.64 -19.48 -8.12
N ILE A 107 -10.02 -19.59 -6.93
CA ILE A 107 -10.73 -19.89 -5.69
C ILE A 107 -11.73 -18.78 -5.35
N LEU A 108 -11.32 -17.50 -5.47
CA LEU A 108 -12.22 -16.37 -5.20
C LEU A 108 -13.32 -16.28 -6.26
N ALA A 109 -13.01 -16.47 -7.54
CA ALA A 109 -14.00 -16.46 -8.62
C ALA A 109 -15.11 -17.49 -8.37
N GLU A 110 -14.72 -18.73 -8.03
CA GLU A 110 -15.67 -19.79 -7.69
C GLU A 110 -16.53 -19.43 -6.48
N LYS A 111 -15.91 -19.01 -5.37
CA LYS A 111 -16.63 -18.76 -4.12
C LYS A 111 -17.50 -17.51 -4.15
N LEU A 112 -17.13 -16.50 -4.94
CA LEU A 112 -17.87 -15.25 -5.13
C LEU A 112 -18.91 -15.37 -6.25
N ASN A 113 -18.87 -16.47 -7.02
CA ASN A 113 -19.72 -16.72 -8.17
C ASN A 113 -19.63 -15.61 -9.25
N ILE A 114 -18.43 -15.11 -9.51
CA ILE A 114 -18.14 -14.11 -10.55
C ILE A 114 -17.08 -14.66 -11.51
N PRO A 115 -17.02 -14.21 -12.76
CA PRO A 115 -15.99 -14.65 -13.69
C PRO A 115 -14.57 -14.31 -13.18
N ALA A 116 -13.61 -15.23 -13.33
CA ALA A 116 -12.22 -14.97 -12.98
C ALA A 116 -11.65 -13.74 -13.73
N SER A 117 -12.12 -13.49 -14.96
CA SER A 117 -11.79 -12.30 -15.74
C SER A 117 -12.32 -10.99 -15.14
N HIS A 118 -13.12 -11.03 -14.09
CA HIS A 118 -13.63 -9.87 -13.35
C HIS A 118 -12.87 -9.61 -12.04
N ILE A 119 -11.76 -10.33 -11.79
CA ILE A 119 -10.90 -10.13 -10.64
C ILE A 119 -9.50 -9.78 -11.13
N LEU A 120 -8.94 -8.68 -10.63
CA LEU A 120 -7.55 -8.28 -10.85
C LEU A 120 -6.79 -8.22 -9.52
N PHE A 121 -5.54 -8.63 -9.54
CA PHE A 121 -4.63 -8.45 -8.42
C PHE A 121 -3.54 -7.44 -8.78
N ARG A 122 -3.12 -6.67 -7.78
CA ARG A 122 -2.00 -5.72 -7.87
C ARG A 122 -1.25 -5.66 -6.54
N ASN A 123 0.04 -5.34 -6.57
CA ASN A 123 0.80 -5.08 -5.35
C ASN A 123 0.18 -3.91 -4.55
N ASP A 124 0.28 -3.92 -3.22
CA ASP A 124 -0.31 -2.91 -2.32
C ASP A 124 0.35 -1.53 -2.47
N ALA A 125 1.70 -1.46 -2.57
CA ALA A 125 2.41 -0.20 -2.80
C ALA A 125 2.16 0.34 -4.21
N GLU A 126 2.07 -0.54 -5.20
CA GLU A 126 1.69 -0.18 -6.57
C GLU A 126 0.26 0.37 -6.60
N SER A 127 -0.69 -0.28 -5.93
CA SER A 127 -2.07 0.20 -5.81
C SER A 127 -2.15 1.56 -5.11
N PHE A 128 -1.37 1.77 -4.05
CA PHE A 128 -1.28 3.06 -3.37
C PHE A 128 -0.89 4.18 -4.35
N LEU A 129 0.23 4.02 -5.06
CA LEU A 129 0.68 5.03 -6.03
C LEU A 129 -0.34 5.23 -7.15
N HIS A 130 -0.93 4.14 -7.63
CA HIS A 130 -1.92 4.17 -8.70
C HIS A 130 -3.17 4.98 -8.31
N GLY A 131 -3.65 4.84 -7.07
CA GLY A 131 -4.76 5.64 -6.54
C GLY A 131 -4.41 7.12 -6.40
N GLU A 132 -3.23 7.45 -5.88
CA GLU A 132 -2.76 8.82 -5.76
C GLU A 132 -2.55 9.50 -7.14
N LEU A 133 -2.23 8.72 -8.18
CA LEU A 133 -2.16 9.19 -9.57
C LEU A 133 -3.55 9.38 -10.20
N ALA A 134 -4.51 8.54 -9.80
CA ALA A 134 -5.87 8.59 -10.36
C ALA A 134 -6.65 9.82 -9.87
N SER A 135 -6.64 10.09 -8.56
CA SER A 135 -7.44 11.18 -7.97
C SER A 135 -6.85 11.80 -6.69
N GLY A 136 -5.58 11.50 -6.38
CA GLY A 136 -4.93 11.94 -5.14
C GLY A 136 -3.92 13.08 -5.31
N ALA A 137 -2.90 13.09 -4.43
CA ALA A 137 -1.92 14.16 -4.33
C ALA A 137 -1.06 14.34 -5.59
N VAL A 138 -0.90 13.30 -6.39
CA VAL A 138 -0.08 13.29 -7.62
C VAL A 138 -0.91 13.00 -8.87
N ALA A 139 -2.19 13.40 -8.86
CA ALA A 139 -3.10 13.17 -9.97
C ALA A 139 -2.54 13.75 -11.28
N GLY A 140 -2.49 12.91 -12.33
CA GLY A 140 -2.04 13.29 -13.66
C GLY A 140 -0.53 13.44 -13.85
N GLU A 141 0.28 13.24 -12.82
CA GLU A 141 1.74 13.30 -12.91
C GLU A 141 2.28 12.12 -13.75
N LYS A 142 3.28 12.38 -14.59
CA LYS A 142 3.80 11.38 -15.53
C LYS A 142 4.95 10.56 -14.96
N ARG A 143 5.73 11.14 -14.07
CA ARG A 143 6.89 10.51 -13.43
C ARG A 143 6.80 10.71 -11.92
N ALA A 144 6.35 9.69 -11.21
CA ALA A 144 6.11 9.76 -9.78
C ALA A 144 6.64 8.53 -9.05
N LEU A 145 7.07 8.72 -7.81
CA LEU A 145 7.30 7.63 -6.87
C LEU A 145 6.24 7.62 -5.79
N GLY A 146 5.85 6.42 -5.35
CA GLY A 146 4.99 6.19 -4.20
C GLY A 146 5.75 5.46 -3.11
N ILE A 147 5.70 5.98 -1.89
CA ILE A 147 6.34 5.38 -0.72
C ILE A 147 5.28 5.19 0.36
N THR A 148 5.12 3.97 0.85
CA THR A 148 4.26 3.68 1.99
C THR A 148 5.08 3.35 3.22
N LEU A 149 4.92 4.16 4.27
CA LEU A 149 5.66 4.09 5.52
C LEU A 149 4.77 3.55 6.64
N GLY A 150 4.99 2.31 7.05
CA GLY A 150 4.14 1.63 8.03
C GLY A 150 4.88 0.56 8.82
N THR A 151 4.23 -0.60 9.03
CA THR A 151 4.88 -1.79 9.60
C THR A 151 6.04 -2.25 8.74
N GLY A 152 5.92 -2.10 7.42
CA GLY A 152 6.93 -2.30 6.42
C GLY A 152 7.15 -1.04 5.59
N LEU A 153 7.99 -1.17 4.57
CA LEU A 153 8.30 -0.18 3.55
C LEU A 153 7.76 -0.65 2.20
N GLY A 154 6.78 0.06 1.64
CA GLY A 154 6.35 -0.16 0.26
C GLY A 154 6.91 0.91 -0.66
N SER A 155 7.19 0.53 -1.91
CA SER A 155 7.74 1.43 -2.92
C SER A 155 7.22 1.10 -4.30
N ALA A 156 6.80 2.10 -5.04
CA ALA A 156 6.34 1.96 -6.42
C ALA A 156 6.82 3.13 -7.26
N SER A 157 6.98 2.90 -8.55
CA SER A 157 7.29 3.93 -9.53
C SER A 157 6.24 4.01 -10.63
N ASN A 158 6.04 5.21 -11.17
CA ASN A 158 5.22 5.44 -12.35
C ASN A 158 6.03 6.17 -13.42
N CYS A 159 6.01 5.61 -14.60
CA CYS A 159 6.55 6.26 -15.79
C CYS A 159 5.53 6.24 -16.92
N GLN A 160 5.06 7.43 -17.33
CA GLN A 160 4.13 7.62 -18.45
C GLN A 160 2.83 6.79 -18.34
N GLY A 161 2.28 6.68 -17.14
CA GLY A 161 1.05 5.94 -16.85
C GLY A 161 1.24 4.45 -16.51
N LYS A 162 2.45 3.93 -16.64
CA LYS A 162 2.76 2.56 -16.21
C LYS A 162 3.28 2.58 -14.77
N THR A 163 2.47 2.12 -13.84
CA THR A 163 2.82 1.97 -12.44
C THR A 163 3.35 0.55 -12.19
N VAL A 164 4.42 0.42 -11.42
CA VAL A 164 5.03 -0.87 -11.06
C VAL A 164 5.48 -0.87 -9.60
N ASP A 165 5.40 -2.04 -8.96
CA ASP A 165 6.07 -2.29 -7.68
C ASP A 165 7.58 -2.24 -7.87
N SER A 166 8.27 -1.44 -7.06
CA SER A 166 9.72 -1.28 -7.14
C SER A 166 10.47 -2.18 -6.15
N ASP A 167 9.76 -2.86 -5.25
CA ASP A 167 10.26 -3.87 -4.29
C ASP A 167 11.56 -3.47 -3.57
N ARG A 168 11.66 -2.20 -3.11
CA ARG A 168 12.88 -1.66 -2.51
C ARG A 168 13.00 -1.88 -1.00
N ALA A 169 12.06 -2.57 -0.38
CA ALA A 169 12.11 -2.87 1.05
C ALA A 169 13.35 -3.69 1.44
N PHE A 170 13.74 -4.62 0.58
CA PHE A 170 14.78 -5.61 0.85
C PHE A 170 16.14 -5.28 0.23
N ILE A 171 16.32 -4.14 -0.41
CA ILE A 171 17.62 -3.74 -0.94
C ILE A 171 18.64 -3.54 0.20
N PRO A 172 19.93 -3.81 -0.03
CA PRO A 172 20.98 -3.49 0.92
C PRO A 172 20.96 -1.99 1.28
N PHE A 173 20.92 -1.69 2.57
CA PHE A 173 20.90 -0.32 3.07
C PHE A 173 21.66 -0.26 4.39
N LYS A 174 22.76 0.52 4.44
CA LYS A 174 23.71 0.56 5.56
C LYS A 174 24.23 -0.84 5.88
N ASP A 175 24.02 -1.33 7.10
CA ASP A 175 24.45 -2.65 7.55
C ASP A 175 23.34 -3.71 7.50
N SER A 176 22.18 -3.41 6.90
CA SER A 176 21.03 -4.31 6.78
C SER A 176 20.26 -4.08 5.47
N ILE A 177 18.93 -4.00 5.55
CA ILE A 177 18.01 -3.71 4.45
C ILE A 177 17.24 -2.39 4.70
N ALA A 178 16.71 -1.79 3.66
CA ALA A 178 16.03 -0.50 3.73
C ALA A 178 14.86 -0.50 4.74
N GLU A 179 14.05 -1.54 4.77
CA GLU A 179 12.91 -1.67 5.68
C GLU A 179 13.31 -1.62 7.15
N GLU A 180 14.49 -2.12 7.53
CA GLU A 180 14.98 -2.08 8.91
C GLU A 180 15.29 -0.66 9.40
N TYR A 181 15.45 0.30 8.49
CA TYR A 181 15.72 1.71 8.78
C TYR A 181 14.54 2.63 8.50
N ILE A 182 13.54 2.17 7.72
CA ILE A 182 12.45 2.99 7.19
C ILE A 182 11.09 2.34 7.48
N SER A 183 10.89 1.84 8.71
CA SER A 183 9.64 1.24 9.15
C SER A 183 9.37 1.51 10.62
N THR A 184 8.15 1.18 11.10
CA THR A 184 7.78 1.31 12.52
C THR A 184 8.74 0.55 13.44
N ARG A 185 9.30 -0.59 13.01
CA ARG A 185 10.27 -1.35 13.80
C ARG A 185 11.52 -0.54 14.13
N TRP A 186 11.99 0.27 13.19
CA TRP A 186 13.14 1.15 13.43
C TRP A 186 12.87 2.14 14.56
N PHE A 187 11.71 2.80 14.56
CA PHE A 187 11.33 3.74 15.62
C PHE A 187 11.31 3.07 16.99
N SER A 188 10.72 1.87 17.10
CA SER A 188 10.64 1.14 18.36
C SER A 188 12.02 0.71 18.84
N LYS A 189 12.87 0.20 17.94
CA LYS A 189 14.26 -0.17 18.26
C LYS A 189 15.08 1.05 18.70
N ARG A 190 15.01 2.14 17.93
CA ARG A 190 15.79 3.34 18.21
C ARG A 190 15.39 4.02 19.51
N PHE A 191 14.11 4.10 19.79
CA PHE A 191 13.61 4.62 21.06
C PHE A 191 14.12 3.80 22.25
N LYS A 192 14.07 2.48 22.15
CA LYS A 192 14.59 1.57 23.18
C LYS A 192 16.10 1.74 23.40
N GLU A 193 16.87 1.90 22.33
CA GLU A 193 18.32 2.16 22.41
C GLU A 193 18.64 3.46 23.18
N LEU A 194 17.85 4.50 22.96
CA LEU A 194 18.09 5.83 23.56
C LEU A 194 17.55 5.96 25.00
N THR A 195 16.49 5.21 25.33
CA THR A 195 15.78 5.42 26.62
C THR A 195 15.75 4.19 27.51
N GLY A 196 15.98 2.99 26.97
CA GLY A 196 15.76 1.72 27.65
C GLY A 196 14.29 1.29 27.71
N GLU A 197 13.35 2.11 27.21
CA GLU A 197 11.91 1.86 27.27
C GLU A 197 11.38 1.38 25.92
N ASP A 198 10.23 0.69 25.93
CA ASP A 198 9.57 0.23 24.72
C ASP A 198 8.44 1.18 24.32
N ILE A 199 8.29 1.40 23.00
CA ILE A 199 7.12 2.05 22.39
C ILE A 199 6.48 1.12 21.37
N LYS A 200 5.15 1.24 21.21
CA LYS A 200 4.39 0.41 20.27
C LYS A 200 4.55 0.86 18.82
N ASN A 201 4.50 2.16 18.57
CA ASN A 201 4.48 2.78 17.25
C ASN A 201 4.85 4.26 17.31
N VAL A 202 4.86 4.92 16.16
CA VAL A 202 5.19 6.35 16.03
C VAL A 202 4.19 7.25 16.77
N GLU A 203 2.91 6.89 16.81
CA GLU A 203 1.90 7.61 17.58
C GLU A 203 2.24 7.63 19.08
N SER A 204 2.69 6.49 19.63
CA SER A 204 3.18 6.40 21.02
C SER A 204 4.43 7.26 21.25
N LEU A 205 5.33 7.37 20.25
CA LEU A 205 6.47 8.27 20.30
C LEU A 205 6.03 9.73 20.36
N LEU A 206 5.09 10.12 19.48
CA LEU A 206 4.56 11.49 19.45
C LEU A 206 3.88 11.89 20.78
N ALA A 207 3.19 10.94 21.42
CA ALA A 207 2.52 11.14 22.71
C ALA A 207 3.49 11.18 23.92
N SER A 208 4.76 10.80 23.75
CA SER A 208 5.73 10.81 24.85
C SER A 208 6.12 12.25 25.24
N ASP A 209 6.55 12.44 26.48
CA ASP A 209 7.06 13.72 27.02
C ASP A 209 8.54 13.96 26.73
N LYS A 210 9.22 13.02 26.05
CA LYS A 210 10.67 13.04 25.79
C LYS A 210 11.01 13.85 24.53
N GLN A 211 10.88 15.17 24.57
CA GLN A 211 10.99 16.03 23.37
C GLN A 211 12.34 15.90 22.65
N GLU A 212 13.46 15.96 23.37
CA GLU A 212 14.81 15.83 22.77
C GLU A 212 15.00 14.49 22.05
N ILE A 213 14.48 13.40 22.62
CA ILE A 213 14.55 12.08 22.02
C ILE A 213 13.68 12.00 20.75
N LYS A 214 12.47 12.62 20.77
CA LYS A 214 11.63 12.71 19.56
C LYS A 214 12.36 13.45 18.45
N ASP A 215 12.91 14.60 18.74
CA ASP A 215 13.59 15.45 17.76
C ASP A 215 14.79 14.70 17.16
N GLN A 216 15.58 14.02 17.99
CA GLN A 216 16.69 13.19 17.52
C GLN A 216 16.22 12.06 16.62
N ILE A 217 15.20 11.29 17.02
CA ILE A 217 14.71 10.14 16.27
C ILE A 217 14.14 10.59 14.91
N PHE A 218 13.36 11.66 14.87
CA PHE A 218 12.79 12.14 13.61
C PHE A 218 13.84 12.75 12.67
N GLU A 219 14.87 13.40 13.21
CA GLU A 219 16.00 13.86 12.40
C GLU A 219 16.77 12.69 11.79
N GLU A 220 17.12 11.67 12.59
CA GLU A 220 17.77 10.45 12.11
C GLU A 220 16.91 9.70 11.08
N PHE A 221 15.60 9.64 11.28
CA PHE A 221 14.67 9.06 10.32
C PHE A 221 14.62 9.84 9.01
N GLY A 222 14.59 11.16 9.10
CA GLY A 222 14.65 12.04 7.92
C GLY A 222 15.91 11.82 7.09
N GLN A 223 17.05 11.67 7.76
CA GLN A 223 18.34 11.34 7.11
C GLN A 223 18.30 9.96 6.43
N ASN A 224 17.76 8.94 7.11
CA ASN A 224 17.62 7.60 6.54
C ASN A 224 16.73 7.61 5.31
N LEU A 225 15.56 8.24 5.41
CA LEU A 225 14.62 8.33 4.31
C LEU A 225 15.21 9.11 3.11
N ALA A 226 15.90 10.23 3.38
CA ALA A 226 16.58 10.98 2.32
C ALA A 226 17.66 10.16 1.62
N ALA A 227 18.48 9.42 2.36
CA ALA A 227 19.50 8.55 1.80
C ALA A 227 18.87 7.49 0.87
N PHE A 228 17.81 6.84 1.31
CA PHE A 228 17.05 5.88 0.50
C PHE A 228 16.44 6.53 -0.75
N LEU A 229 15.81 7.70 -0.60
CA LEU A 229 15.19 8.41 -1.72
C LEU A 229 16.21 8.91 -2.73
N ASN A 230 17.42 9.30 -2.33
CA ASN A 230 18.44 9.77 -3.26
C ASN A 230 18.81 8.71 -4.28
N ASP A 231 19.00 7.45 -3.86
CA ASP A 231 19.31 6.35 -4.78
C ASP A 231 18.12 6.04 -5.71
N PHE A 232 16.89 6.13 -5.17
CA PHE A 232 15.68 5.90 -5.95
C PHE A 232 15.43 7.04 -6.96
N ILE A 233 15.71 8.29 -6.59
CA ILE A 233 15.64 9.46 -7.48
C ILE A 233 16.67 9.35 -8.61
N ASP A 234 17.90 8.97 -8.27
CA ASP A 234 18.97 8.83 -9.27
C ASP A 234 18.63 7.78 -10.36
N GLU A 235 17.90 6.73 -10.00
CA GLU A 235 17.49 5.67 -10.95
C GLU A 235 16.24 6.03 -11.76
N GLU A 236 15.18 6.51 -11.10
CA GLU A 236 13.86 6.68 -11.71
C GLU A 236 13.59 8.10 -12.24
N GLN A 237 14.40 9.08 -11.81
CA GLN A 237 14.27 10.48 -12.21
C GLN A 237 12.82 11.03 -12.10
N PRO A 238 12.17 10.90 -10.92
CA PRO A 238 10.79 11.36 -10.72
C PRO A 238 10.70 12.88 -10.67
N GLU A 239 9.54 13.41 -11.02
CA GLU A 239 9.18 14.82 -10.81
C GLU A 239 8.61 15.04 -9.40
N VAL A 240 7.95 14.02 -8.86
CA VAL A 240 7.26 14.07 -7.57
C VAL A 240 7.34 12.74 -6.83
N ILE A 241 7.38 12.80 -5.51
CA ILE A 241 7.28 11.65 -4.62
C ILE A 241 6.09 11.84 -3.68
N VAL A 242 5.14 10.91 -3.70
CA VAL A 242 4.06 10.88 -2.71
C VAL A 242 4.38 9.88 -1.60
N ILE A 243 4.23 10.32 -0.36
CA ILE A 243 4.55 9.52 0.83
C ILE A 243 3.28 9.34 1.65
N GLY A 244 2.91 8.07 1.89
CA GLY A 244 1.74 7.67 2.67
C GLY A 244 2.07 6.69 3.78
N GLY A 245 1.03 6.06 4.35
CA GLY A 245 1.15 5.15 5.47
C GLY A 245 1.14 5.84 6.84
N ASN A 246 1.10 5.06 7.92
CA ASN A 246 0.89 5.60 9.26
C ASN A 246 2.03 6.50 9.77
N ILE A 247 3.27 6.24 9.37
CA ILE A 247 4.41 7.10 9.73
C ILE A 247 4.30 8.47 9.06
N ALA A 248 3.74 8.53 7.84
CA ALA A 248 3.55 9.78 7.13
C ALA A 248 2.60 10.77 7.84
N LYS A 249 1.79 10.32 8.81
CA LYS A 249 1.00 11.18 9.69
C LYS A 249 1.87 12.09 10.59
N ALA A 250 3.13 11.70 10.81
CA ALA A 250 4.14 12.51 11.50
C ALA A 250 4.95 13.41 10.54
N TRP A 251 4.39 13.78 9.39
CA TRP A 251 5.04 14.50 8.30
C TRP A 251 5.91 15.67 8.76
N ASP A 252 5.36 16.56 9.57
CA ASP A 252 6.02 17.79 9.98
C ASP A 252 7.27 17.57 10.83
N TYR A 253 7.41 16.40 11.44
CA TYR A 253 8.56 16.04 12.28
C TYR A 253 9.77 15.58 11.46
N PHE A 254 9.56 14.83 10.37
CA PHE A 254 10.67 14.23 9.62
C PHE A 254 10.95 14.88 8.26
N ILE A 255 9.97 15.53 7.64
CA ILE A 255 10.14 16.09 6.29
C ILE A 255 11.18 17.20 6.19
N PRO A 256 11.39 18.05 7.22
CA PRO A 256 12.48 19.01 7.19
C PRO A 256 13.85 18.34 7.04
N GLY A 257 14.10 17.27 7.80
CA GLY A 257 15.33 16.46 7.71
C GLY A 257 15.47 15.81 6.33
N VAL A 258 14.37 15.26 5.77
CA VAL A 258 14.41 14.71 4.40
C VAL A 258 14.81 15.79 3.41
N ARG A 259 14.15 16.93 3.39
CA ARG A 259 14.45 18.05 2.45
C ARG A 259 15.87 18.56 2.57
N GLN A 260 16.40 18.59 3.79
CA GLN A 260 17.79 19.01 4.05
C GLN A 260 18.80 18.08 3.38
N HIS A 261 18.56 16.76 3.40
CA HIS A 261 19.49 15.71 2.96
C HIS A 261 19.23 15.17 1.56
N LEU A 262 18.12 15.56 0.90
CA LEU A 262 17.93 15.25 -0.53
C LEU A 262 18.99 15.96 -1.38
N LYS A 263 19.60 15.23 -2.31
CA LYS A 263 20.56 15.78 -3.30
C LYS A 263 19.85 16.63 -4.33
N ASP A 264 18.80 16.08 -4.95
CA ASP A 264 17.96 16.81 -5.90
C ASP A 264 16.88 17.61 -5.15
N LYS A 265 17.02 18.92 -5.15
CA LYS A 265 16.08 19.85 -4.49
C LYS A 265 14.86 20.20 -5.36
N GLN A 266 14.85 19.77 -6.64
CA GLN A 266 13.74 20.04 -7.55
C GLN A 266 12.62 19.04 -7.42
N VAL A 267 12.90 17.80 -6.95
CA VAL A 267 11.90 16.79 -6.72
C VAL A 267 10.90 17.24 -5.65
N VAL A 268 9.62 17.23 -6.01
CA VAL A 268 8.54 17.67 -5.13
C VAL A 268 8.15 16.53 -4.18
N LEU A 269 8.15 16.79 -2.87
CA LEU A 269 7.63 15.84 -1.88
C LEU A 269 6.19 16.22 -1.51
N LYS A 270 5.27 15.28 -1.65
CA LYS A 270 3.86 15.41 -1.28
C LYS A 270 3.45 14.34 -0.27
N GLN A 271 2.65 14.75 0.71
CA GLN A 271 1.98 13.81 1.61
C GLN A 271 0.74 13.25 0.93
N SER A 272 0.45 11.97 1.14
CA SER A 272 -0.80 11.35 0.68
C SER A 272 -2.02 12.14 1.17
N VAL A 273 -2.98 12.34 0.28
CA VAL A 273 -4.28 12.95 0.62
C VAL A 273 -5.40 11.92 0.70
N MET A 274 -5.18 10.74 0.10
CA MET A 274 -6.17 9.66 0.08
C MET A 274 -5.99 8.66 1.23
N TRP A 275 -4.79 8.56 1.80
CA TRP A 275 -4.47 7.66 2.91
C TRP A 275 -4.82 6.19 2.59
N GLU A 276 -5.68 5.58 3.43
CA GLU A 276 -6.13 4.20 3.26
C GLU A 276 -7.01 4.01 2.00
N ASP A 277 -7.64 5.07 1.49
CA ASP A 277 -8.45 5.00 0.28
C ASP A 277 -7.60 4.83 -0.99
N ALA A 278 -6.33 5.25 -0.96
CA ALA A 278 -5.46 5.19 -2.14
C ALA A 278 -5.32 3.78 -2.69
N ALA A 279 -5.09 2.77 -1.84
CA ALA A 279 -4.98 1.38 -2.26
C ALA A 279 -6.30 0.85 -2.86
N LEU A 280 -7.44 1.20 -2.25
CA LEU A 280 -8.77 0.81 -2.75
C LEU A 280 -9.05 1.41 -4.14
N VAL A 281 -8.80 2.72 -4.27
CA VAL A 281 -8.99 3.42 -5.56
C VAL A 281 -8.03 2.90 -6.61
N GLY A 282 -6.75 2.70 -6.25
CA GLY A 282 -5.75 2.23 -7.20
C GLY A 282 -6.02 0.81 -7.70
N ALA A 283 -6.46 -0.09 -6.82
CA ALA A 283 -6.87 -1.43 -7.21
C ALA A 283 -8.09 -1.40 -8.15
N ALA A 284 -9.12 -0.61 -7.81
CA ALA A 284 -10.32 -0.44 -8.63
C ALA A 284 -10.02 0.23 -9.98
N TYR A 285 -9.19 1.29 -9.99
CA TYR A 285 -8.83 2.04 -11.20
C TYR A 285 -8.05 1.21 -12.22
N SER A 286 -7.42 0.11 -11.78
CA SER A 286 -6.72 -0.82 -12.67
C SER A 286 -7.62 -1.33 -13.81
N TRP A 287 -8.92 -1.41 -13.60
CA TRP A 287 -9.90 -1.78 -14.62
C TRP A 287 -10.06 -0.74 -15.74
N GLN A 288 -9.79 0.53 -15.50
CA GLN A 288 -9.89 1.57 -16.52
C GLN A 288 -8.66 1.64 -17.44
N GLN A 289 -7.59 0.92 -17.08
CA GLN A 289 -6.34 0.89 -17.84
C GLN A 289 -6.05 -0.46 -18.50
N SER A 290 -6.91 -1.48 -18.26
CA SER A 290 -6.75 -2.87 -18.76
C SER A 290 -7.16 -3.04 -20.24
#